data_f2ca0b4aa28dca079124e7d7e9810cb4
#
_entry.id   f2ca0b4aa28dca079124e7d7e9810cb4
#
_cell.length_a   1.000
_cell.length_b   1.000
_cell.length_c   1.000
_cell.angle_alpha   90.00
_cell.angle_beta   90.00
_cell.angle_gamma   90.00
#
_symmetry.space_group_name_H-M   'P 1'
#
loop_
_entity.id
_entity.type
_entity.pdbx_description
1 polymer ?
#
loop_
_entity_poly.entity_id
_entity_poly.type
_entity_poly.pdbx_seq_one_letter_code
_entity_poly.pdbx_strand_id
1 'polypeptide(L)'
;MNVTKIGSFEAIALLLIVSINHLLLNMPQTIIDTCGSASLLNTVYTTILAFIIAYLILFLLFKKFPSCDILDVSNYLGGKVLKNIIGILCEIYMLTLSSVFLRNFAEGLKLIYFFDAPITYILMFFLFVCAIANYFGPKAIIRTNLFIVPIVLISIVIVFIFTIPNMKIERVFPVLGYGVKETFLTGITNTFAFNGLFLVFFLRPLLYQTGKFKNIVVTSIVITSIFILCAVGALSLAFPFIFSIQEISPIYFIIRNIEFGKFFQRPEALFMLTWIFGVMSYLNCILFVVLKIFKDLTNVKNIKNLSLPFTCLILFVALLPKDMAQIRWLEDVIYKYDTIIIAFVILVIVLVLANIKYFIKHKNTKMGVNLRDRKSTRLNS
;
A
#
# COMPACT_ATOMS: atom_id res chain seq x y z
N MET A 1 -13.89 22.98 2.98
CA MET A 1 -14.39 21.58 2.98
C MET A 1 -14.21 21.05 4.37
N ASN A 2 -15.29 20.69 5.06
CA ASN A 2 -15.16 19.98 6.35
C ASN A 2 -14.33 18.72 6.09
N VAL A 3 -13.31 18.49 6.92
CA VAL A 3 -12.51 17.27 6.87
C VAL A 3 -13.48 16.10 6.97
N THR A 4 -13.60 15.33 5.89
CA THR A 4 -14.50 14.18 5.87
C THR A 4 -13.96 13.16 6.87
N LYS A 5 -14.65 13.02 7.99
CA LYS A 5 -14.32 12.00 8.97
C LYS A 5 -14.78 10.64 8.45
N ILE A 6 -13.99 9.61 8.69
CA ILE A 6 -14.22 8.24 8.25
C ILE A 6 -14.40 7.29 9.44
N GLY A 7 -15.21 6.26 9.25
CA GLY A 7 -15.43 5.21 10.23
C GLY A 7 -14.32 4.16 10.23
N SER A 8 -14.37 3.23 11.20
CA SER A 8 -13.34 2.19 11.32
C SER A 8 -13.33 1.22 10.13
N PHE A 9 -14.48 0.78 9.64
CA PHE A 9 -14.57 -0.11 8.49
C PHE A 9 -14.11 0.56 7.20
N GLU A 10 -14.43 1.83 7.01
CA GLU A 10 -13.99 2.64 5.90
C GLU A 10 -12.46 2.78 5.87
N ALA A 11 -11.86 3.00 7.04
CA ALA A 11 -10.42 3.09 7.19
C ALA A 11 -9.72 1.74 6.90
N ILE A 12 -10.27 0.63 7.39
CA ILE A 12 -9.79 -0.71 7.07
C ILE A 12 -9.86 -0.96 5.56
N ALA A 13 -10.98 -0.63 4.92
CA ALA A 13 -11.13 -0.81 3.48
C ALA A 13 -10.11 -0.01 2.67
N LEU A 14 -9.77 1.22 3.08
CA LEU A 14 -8.72 2.03 2.45
C LEU A 14 -7.33 1.39 2.57
N LEU A 15 -6.98 0.84 3.73
CA LEU A 15 -5.70 0.16 3.93
C LEU A 15 -5.63 -1.14 3.12
N LEU A 16 -6.72 -1.91 3.10
CA LEU A 16 -6.80 -3.18 2.39
C LEU A 16 -6.72 -3.01 0.88
N ILE A 17 -7.46 -2.06 0.29
CA ILE A 17 -7.48 -1.90 -1.17
C ILE A 17 -6.08 -1.57 -1.72
N VAL A 18 -5.29 -0.79 -0.97
CA VAL A 18 -3.93 -0.43 -1.38
C VAL A 18 -2.98 -1.63 -1.28
N SER A 19 -3.06 -2.45 -0.23
CA SER A 19 -2.20 -3.62 -0.10
C SER A 19 -2.61 -4.75 -1.06
N ILE A 20 -3.91 -5.06 -1.16
CA ILE A 20 -4.40 -6.28 -1.83
C ILE A 20 -4.33 -6.18 -3.36
N ASN A 21 -4.46 -4.99 -3.95
CA ASN A 21 -4.38 -4.87 -5.40
C ASN A 21 -3.03 -5.32 -5.98
N HIS A 22 -1.94 -5.11 -5.25
CA HIS A 22 -0.63 -5.60 -5.66
C HIS A 22 -0.54 -7.14 -5.61
N LEU A 23 -1.33 -7.80 -4.74
CA LEU A 23 -1.41 -9.27 -4.70
C LEU A 23 -2.06 -9.85 -5.96
N LEU A 24 -3.03 -9.14 -6.52
CA LEU A 24 -3.73 -9.56 -7.74
C LEU A 24 -2.88 -9.39 -8.99
N LEU A 25 -1.83 -8.58 -8.94
CA LEU A 25 -0.93 -8.33 -10.06
C LEU A 25 0.28 -9.30 -9.97
N ASN A 26 1.42 -8.83 -9.55
CA ASN A 26 2.68 -9.57 -9.62
C ASN A 26 3.32 -9.86 -8.25
N MET A 27 2.73 -9.39 -7.15
CA MET A 27 3.36 -9.49 -5.83
C MET A 27 3.68 -10.92 -5.40
N PRO A 28 2.77 -11.93 -5.54
CA PRO A 28 3.10 -13.32 -5.21
C PRO A 28 4.27 -13.86 -6.04
N GLN A 29 4.33 -13.49 -7.33
CA GLN A 29 5.44 -13.84 -8.22
C GLN A 29 6.75 -13.23 -7.72
N THR A 30 6.78 -11.95 -7.38
CA THR A 30 7.98 -11.26 -6.86
C THR A 30 8.53 -11.95 -5.60
N ILE A 31 7.65 -12.44 -4.71
CA ILE A 31 8.04 -13.19 -3.51
C ILE A 31 8.68 -14.53 -3.90
N ILE A 32 8.08 -15.24 -4.87
CA ILE A 32 8.60 -16.53 -5.35
C ILE A 32 9.93 -16.32 -6.09
N ASP A 33 10.06 -15.30 -6.92
CA ASP A 33 11.31 -14.95 -7.62
C ASP A 33 12.46 -14.67 -6.64
N THR A 34 12.14 -14.05 -5.51
CA THR A 34 13.13 -13.69 -4.49
C THR A 34 13.56 -14.89 -3.64
N CYS A 35 12.62 -15.74 -3.26
CA CYS A 35 12.80 -16.75 -2.21
C CYS A 35 12.65 -18.21 -2.70
N GLY A 36 12.17 -18.42 -3.92
CA GLY A 36 11.89 -19.77 -4.44
C GLY A 36 10.85 -20.51 -3.61
N SER A 37 11.13 -21.76 -3.26
CA SER A 37 10.26 -22.60 -2.41
C SER A 37 10.07 -22.07 -0.99
N ALA A 38 10.96 -21.16 -0.50
CA ALA A 38 10.82 -20.50 0.80
C ALA A 38 9.82 -19.32 0.79
N SER A 39 9.08 -19.11 -0.28
CA SER A 39 8.13 -17.97 -0.44
C SER A 39 7.09 -17.90 0.68
N LEU A 40 6.54 -19.04 1.13
CA LEU A 40 5.61 -19.07 2.26
C LEU A 40 6.30 -18.70 3.59
N LEU A 41 7.50 -19.20 3.83
CA LEU A 41 8.30 -18.84 5.02
C LEU A 41 8.63 -17.34 5.01
N ASN A 42 9.03 -16.81 3.87
CA ASN A 42 9.28 -15.37 3.71
C ASN A 42 8.00 -14.54 3.94
N THR A 43 6.84 -15.01 3.52
CA THR A 43 5.55 -14.33 3.75
C THR A 43 5.23 -14.23 5.24
N VAL A 44 5.47 -15.29 6.02
CA VAL A 44 5.33 -15.27 7.48
C VAL A 44 6.33 -14.29 8.10
N TYR A 45 7.58 -14.31 7.66
CA TYR A 45 8.62 -13.41 8.11
C TYR A 45 8.27 -11.93 7.84
N THR A 46 7.83 -11.60 6.63
CA THR A 46 7.43 -10.22 6.28
C THR A 46 6.17 -9.77 7.00
N THR A 47 5.25 -10.69 7.32
CA THR A 47 4.10 -10.42 8.21
C THR A 47 4.56 -10.00 9.60
N ILE A 48 5.52 -10.70 10.20
CA ILE A 48 6.08 -10.34 11.51
C ILE A 48 6.75 -8.96 11.43
N LEU A 49 7.51 -8.69 10.38
CA LEU A 49 8.12 -7.37 10.16
C LEU A 49 7.07 -6.27 10.04
N ALA A 50 5.97 -6.52 9.31
CA ALA A 50 4.87 -5.54 9.17
C ALA A 50 4.23 -5.23 10.53
N PHE A 51 4.04 -6.22 11.41
CA PHE A 51 3.57 -5.98 12.79
C PHE A 51 4.56 -5.15 13.60
N ILE A 52 5.87 -5.43 13.50
CA ILE A 52 6.91 -4.65 14.19
C ILE A 52 6.90 -3.20 13.70
N ILE A 53 6.88 -2.98 12.39
CA ILE A 53 6.85 -1.65 11.77
C ILE A 53 5.57 -0.91 12.21
N ALA A 54 4.41 -1.55 12.13
CA ALA A 54 3.15 -0.95 12.57
C ALA A 54 3.16 -0.59 14.06
N TYR A 55 3.72 -1.45 14.92
CA TYR A 55 3.85 -1.16 16.34
C TYR A 55 4.76 0.06 16.59
N LEU A 56 5.89 0.16 15.89
CA LEU A 56 6.78 1.31 15.97
C LEU A 56 6.09 2.59 15.51
N ILE A 57 5.41 2.57 14.37
CA ILE A 57 4.64 3.71 13.86
C ILE A 57 3.57 4.13 14.86
N LEU A 58 2.76 3.19 15.35
CA LEU A 58 1.71 3.45 16.32
C LEU A 58 2.26 4.03 17.62
N PHE A 59 3.32 3.45 18.15
CA PHE A 59 3.96 3.90 19.37
C PHE A 59 4.57 5.30 19.22
N LEU A 60 5.34 5.54 18.17
CA LEU A 60 6.03 6.81 17.94
C LEU A 60 5.07 7.93 17.56
N LEU A 61 4.11 7.67 16.65
CA LEU A 61 3.16 8.68 16.18
C LEU A 61 2.14 9.03 17.26
N PHE A 62 1.64 8.02 18.00
CA PHE A 62 0.48 8.18 18.88
C PHE A 62 0.78 8.63 20.28
N LYS A 63 1.91 8.24 20.84
CA LYS A 63 2.23 8.57 22.24
C LYS A 63 2.35 10.08 22.48
N LYS A 64 2.84 10.81 21.47
CA LYS A 64 3.14 12.25 21.60
C LYS A 64 2.33 13.15 20.66
N PHE A 65 1.85 12.62 19.54
CA PHE A 65 1.16 13.38 18.49
C PHE A 65 -0.23 12.78 18.18
N PRO A 66 -1.18 12.84 19.15
CA PRO A 66 -2.44 12.06 19.09
C PRO A 66 -3.43 12.47 17.99
N SER A 67 -3.31 13.61 17.36
CA SER A 67 -4.21 14.11 16.32
C SER A 67 -3.49 14.57 15.04
N CYS A 68 -2.17 14.35 14.97
CA CYS A 68 -1.32 14.81 13.87
C CYS A 68 -1.12 13.72 12.82
N ASP A 69 -0.90 14.14 11.58
CA ASP A 69 -0.32 13.27 10.54
C ASP A 69 1.20 13.48 10.44
N ILE A 70 1.82 12.77 9.50
CA ILE A 70 3.28 12.85 9.33
C ILE A 70 3.75 14.25 8.87
N LEU A 71 2.93 14.98 8.13
CA LEU A 71 3.24 16.34 7.68
C LEU A 71 3.24 17.34 8.85
N ASP A 72 2.29 17.19 9.78
CA ASP A 72 2.24 17.98 11.02
C ASP A 72 3.46 17.71 11.89
N VAL A 73 3.84 16.43 12.02
CA VAL A 73 5.04 16.01 12.76
C VAL A 73 6.31 16.54 12.10
N SER A 74 6.40 16.51 10.77
CA SER A 74 7.52 17.08 10.02
C SER A 74 7.62 18.59 10.22
N ASN A 75 6.47 19.28 10.23
CA ASN A 75 6.42 20.72 10.53
C ASN A 75 6.90 21.05 11.94
N TYR A 76 6.53 20.23 12.93
CA TYR A 76 7.01 20.36 14.31
C TYR A 76 8.53 20.15 14.40
N LEU A 77 9.09 19.20 13.66
CA LEU A 77 10.51 18.85 13.68
C LEU A 77 11.40 19.92 13.02
N GLY A 78 11.11 20.29 11.79
CA GLY A 78 11.98 21.14 10.95
C GLY A 78 11.25 22.31 10.27
N GLY A 79 10.03 22.67 10.76
CA GLY A 79 9.25 23.77 10.20
C GLY A 79 8.71 23.48 8.80
N LYS A 80 8.30 24.55 8.12
CA LYS A 80 7.66 24.50 6.80
C LYS A 80 8.51 23.84 5.72
N VAL A 81 9.83 24.01 5.80
CA VAL A 81 10.78 23.47 4.83
C VAL A 81 10.77 21.93 4.89
N LEU A 82 10.93 21.34 6.07
CA LEU A 82 10.93 19.88 6.22
C LEU A 82 9.55 19.29 5.89
N LYS A 83 8.45 19.97 6.28
CA LYS A 83 7.10 19.58 5.87
C LYS A 83 6.98 19.48 4.36
N ASN A 84 7.44 20.48 3.61
CA ASN A 84 7.35 20.51 2.16
C ASN A 84 8.23 19.40 1.53
N ILE A 85 9.46 19.20 2.00
CA ILE A 85 10.35 18.14 1.50
C ILE A 85 9.70 16.76 1.67
N ILE A 86 9.22 16.45 2.89
CA ILE A 86 8.59 15.16 3.16
C ILE A 86 7.28 14.99 2.36
N GLY A 87 6.48 16.05 2.25
CA GLY A 87 5.23 16.00 1.48
C GLY A 87 5.48 15.75 -0.01
N ILE A 88 6.41 16.47 -0.64
CA ILE A 88 6.77 16.28 -2.05
C ILE A 88 7.34 14.88 -2.28
N LEU A 89 8.18 14.38 -1.37
CA LEU A 89 8.72 13.02 -1.44
C LEU A 89 7.62 11.97 -1.43
N CYS A 90 6.63 12.12 -0.52
CA CYS A 90 5.48 11.22 -0.45
C CYS A 90 4.59 11.32 -1.70
N GLU A 91 4.40 12.52 -2.26
CA GLU A 91 3.63 12.70 -3.50
C GLU A 91 4.30 12.03 -4.70
N ILE A 92 5.61 12.25 -4.89
CA ILE A 92 6.37 11.62 -5.97
C ILE A 92 6.29 10.10 -5.84
N TYR A 93 6.52 9.56 -4.64
CA TYR A 93 6.41 8.13 -4.40
C TYR A 93 5.03 7.57 -4.78
N MET A 94 3.95 8.21 -4.33
CA MET A 94 2.58 7.75 -4.62
C MET A 94 2.22 7.86 -6.10
N LEU A 95 2.65 8.94 -6.77
CA LEU A 95 2.43 9.13 -8.20
C LEU A 95 3.18 8.10 -9.03
N THR A 96 4.46 7.85 -8.75
CA THR A 96 5.24 6.85 -9.46
C THR A 96 4.71 5.44 -9.22
N LEU A 97 4.41 5.09 -7.97
CA LEU A 97 3.82 3.80 -7.59
C LEU A 97 2.52 3.53 -8.37
N SER A 98 1.59 4.50 -8.38
CA SER A 98 0.31 4.33 -9.07
C SER A 98 0.44 4.29 -10.59
N SER A 99 1.39 5.04 -11.15
CA SER A 99 1.62 5.08 -12.59
C SER A 99 2.20 3.77 -13.11
N VAL A 100 3.20 3.22 -12.43
CA VAL A 100 3.83 1.94 -12.82
C VAL A 100 2.85 0.78 -12.61
N PHE A 101 2.12 0.79 -11.50
CA PHE A 101 1.05 -0.18 -11.24
C PHE A 101 -0.02 -0.18 -12.35
N LEU A 102 -0.54 1.01 -12.72
CA LEU A 102 -1.53 1.14 -13.78
C LEU A 102 -0.98 0.69 -15.13
N ARG A 103 0.28 1.04 -15.43
CA ARG A 103 0.92 0.63 -16.69
C ARG A 103 1.06 -0.89 -16.77
N ASN A 104 1.53 -1.55 -15.73
CA ASN A 104 1.65 -3.01 -15.70
C ASN A 104 0.29 -3.69 -15.84
N PHE A 105 -0.73 -3.21 -15.13
CA PHE A 105 -2.08 -3.70 -15.26
C PHE A 105 -2.64 -3.52 -16.70
N ALA A 106 -2.43 -2.36 -17.31
CA ALA A 106 -2.89 -2.08 -18.67
C ALA A 106 -2.20 -2.96 -19.73
N GLU A 107 -0.90 -3.25 -19.56
CA GLU A 107 -0.20 -4.23 -20.42
C GLU A 107 -0.78 -5.64 -20.25
N GLY A 108 -1.07 -6.07 -19.02
CA GLY A 108 -1.74 -7.33 -18.76
C GLY A 108 -3.11 -7.40 -19.44
N LEU A 109 -3.93 -6.37 -19.33
CA LEU A 109 -5.21 -6.28 -20.04
C LEU A 109 -5.06 -6.33 -21.54
N LYS A 110 -4.09 -5.61 -22.08
CA LYS A 110 -3.81 -5.60 -23.51
C LYS A 110 -3.46 -7.00 -24.01
N LEU A 111 -2.57 -7.69 -23.32
CA LEU A 111 -2.12 -9.04 -23.71
C LEU A 111 -3.22 -10.12 -23.60
N ILE A 112 -4.20 -9.91 -22.73
CA ILE A 112 -5.25 -10.92 -22.48
C ILE A 112 -6.51 -10.67 -23.31
N TYR A 113 -6.93 -9.40 -23.46
CA TYR A 113 -8.23 -9.05 -24.03
C TYR A 113 -8.19 -8.03 -25.17
N PHE A 114 -7.22 -7.14 -25.21
CA PHE A 114 -7.19 -5.98 -26.11
C PHE A 114 -5.95 -5.94 -26.98
N PHE A 115 -5.66 -7.02 -27.70
CA PHE A 115 -4.42 -7.20 -28.48
C PHE A 115 -4.10 -6.03 -29.42
N ASP A 116 -5.11 -5.49 -30.09
CA ASP A 116 -4.95 -4.43 -31.08
C ASP A 116 -5.14 -3.01 -30.52
N ALA A 117 -5.56 -2.89 -29.24
CA ALA A 117 -5.82 -1.59 -28.66
C ALA A 117 -4.51 -0.86 -28.29
N PRO A 118 -4.37 0.43 -28.67
CA PRO A 118 -3.28 1.24 -28.17
C PRO A 118 -3.33 1.33 -26.63
N ILE A 119 -2.21 1.13 -25.97
CA ILE A 119 -2.10 1.14 -24.50
C ILE A 119 -2.65 2.44 -23.90
N THR A 120 -2.49 3.56 -24.60
CA THR A 120 -2.95 4.88 -24.20
C THR A 120 -4.46 4.92 -23.96
N TYR A 121 -5.27 4.21 -24.76
CA TYR A 121 -6.73 4.17 -24.58
C TYR A 121 -7.11 3.45 -23.28
N ILE A 122 -6.43 2.36 -22.97
CA ILE A 122 -6.65 1.61 -21.73
C ILE A 122 -6.30 2.51 -20.53
N LEU A 123 -5.13 3.14 -20.56
CA LEU A 123 -4.69 4.06 -19.49
C LEU A 123 -5.67 5.23 -19.32
N MET A 124 -6.08 5.88 -20.41
CA MET A 124 -7.01 7.02 -20.38
C MET A 124 -8.36 6.62 -19.80
N PHE A 125 -8.89 5.43 -20.11
CA PHE A 125 -10.15 4.96 -19.57
C PHE A 125 -10.12 4.88 -18.04
N PHE A 126 -9.10 4.24 -17.47
CA PHE A 126 -8.95 4.12 -16.00
C PHE A 126 -8.75 5.48 -15.34
N LEU A 127 -7.94 6.34 -15.93
CA LEU A 127 -7.65 7.67 -15.37
C LEU A 127 -8.82 8.63 -15.51
N PHE A 128 -9.62 8.52 -16.55
CA PHE A 128 -10.85 9.30 -16.71
C PHE A 128 -11.85 8.97 -15.60
N VAL A 129 -12.08 7.68 -15.33
CA VAL A 129 -12.94 7.24 -14.21
C VAL A 129 -12.37 7.72 -12.88
N CYS A 130 -11.05 7.65 -12.70
CA CYS A 130 -10.37 8.12 -11.50
C CYS A 130 -10.54 9.64 -11.30
N ALA A 131 -10.41 10.44 -12.37
CA ALA A 131 -10.62 11.89 -12.31
C ALA A 131 -12.03 12.24 -11.86
N ILE A 132 -13.04 11.57 -12.44
CA ILE A 132 -14.46 11.77 -12.10
C ILE A 132 -14.72 11.39 -10.65
N ALA A 133 -14.27 10.22 -10.20
CA ALA A 133 -14.49 9.77 -8.82
C ALA A 133 -13.89 10.73 -7.79
N ASN A 134 -12.69 11.23 -8.05
CA ASN A 134 -12.03 12.22 -7.18
C ASN A 134 -12.70 13.60 -7.24
N TYR A 135 -13.30 13.98 -8.37
CA TYR A 135 -14.11 15.19 -8.47
C TYR A 135 -15.36 15.13 -7.58
N PHE A 136 -16.03 13.96 -7.47
CA PHE A 136 -17.13 13.76 -6.51
C PHE A 136 -16.67 13.82 -5.06
N GLY A 137 -15.40 13.55 -4.81
CA GLY A 137 -14.72 13.76 -3.54
C GLY A 137 -14.66 12.53 -2.63
N PRO A 138 -14.03 12.67 -1.44
CA PRO A 138 -13.60 11.55 -0.60
C PRO A 138 -14.74 10.65 -0.12
N LYS A 139 -15.95 11.18 0.11
CA LYS A 139 -17.09 10.37 0.54
C LYS A 139 -17.50 9.32 -0.50
N ALA A 140 -17.46 9.69 -1.78
CA ALA A 140 -17.79 8.77 -2.86
C ALA A 140 -16.76 7.64 -2.91
N ILE A 141 -15.46 7.97 -2.91
CA ILE A 141 -14.36 7.02 -2.95
C ILE A 141 -14.43 6.03 -1.78
N ILE A 142 -14.61 6.53 -0.56
CA ILE A 142 -14.65 5.73 0.65
C ILE A 142 -15.83 4.74 0.62
N ARG A 143 -17.03 5.20 0.22
CA ARG A 143 -18.21 4.33 0.10
C ARG A 143 -18.04 3.27 -0.98
N THR A 144 -17.49 3.63 -2.14
CA THR A 144 -17.21 2.69 -3.22
C THR A 144 -16.26 1.60 -2.75
N ASN A 145 -15.19 1.94 -2.02
CA ASN A 145 -14.26 0.97 -1.47
C ASN A 145 -14.90 -0.01 -0.48
N LEU A 146 -15.86 0.44 0.32
CA LEU A 146 -16.58 -0.42 1.26
C LEU A 146 -17.35 -1.55 0.57
N PHE A 147 -17.81 -1.33 -0.67
CA PHE A 147 -18.47 -2.35 -1.49
C PHE A 147 -17.48 -3.20 -2.27
N ILE A 148 -16.42 -2.59 -2.84
CA ILE A 148 -15.48 -3.28 -3.72
C ILE A 148 -14.55 -4.19 -2.93
N VAL A 149 -14.05 -3.76 -1.76
CA VAL A 149 -13.10 -4.56 -0.97
C VAL A 149 -13.63 -5.94 -0.61
N PRO A 150 -14.84 -6.13 -0.06
CA PRO A 150 -15.38 -7.46 0.18
C PRO A 150 -15.46 -8.32 -1.07
N ILE A 151 -15.85 -7.75 -2.21
CA ILE A 151 -15.95 -8.48 -3.48
C ILE A 151 -14.57 -8.97 -3.92
N VAL A 152 -13.55 -8.13 -3.84
CA VAL A 152 -12.15 -8.49 -4.16
C VAL A 152 -11.66 -9.59 -3.21
N LEU A 153 -11.92 -9.47 -1.91
CA LEU A 153 -11.53 -10.48 -0.93
C LEU A 153 -12.18 -11.83 -1.21
N ILE A 154 -13.49 -11.84 -1.48
CA ILE A 154 -14.23 -13.06 -1.82
C ILE A 154 -13.67 -13.69 -3.09
N SER A 155 -13.34 -12.91 -4.12
CA SER A 155 -12.75 -13.45 -5.36
C SER A 155 -11.42 -14.15 -5.13
N ILE A 156 -10.55 -13.60 -4.27
CA ILE A 156 -9.27 -14.22 -3.92
C ILE A 156 -9.50 -15.55 -3.18
N VAL A 157 -10.45 -15.58 -2.23
CA VAL A 157 -10.80 -16.81 -1.50
C VAL A 157 -11.32 -17.88 -2.47
N ILE A 158 -12.17 -17.51 -3.41
CA ILE A 158 -12.68 -18.42 -4.44
C ILE A 158 -11.50 -19.00 -5.24
N VAL A 159 -10.60 -18.17 -5.74
CA VAL A 159 -9.41 -18.62 -6.49
C VAL A 159 -8.58 -19.60 -5.64
N PHE A 160 -8.35 -19.27 -4.37
CA PHE A 160 -7.60 -20.14 -3.46
C PHE A 160 -8.27 -21.50 -3.29
N ILE A 161 -9.57 -21.54 -3.02
CA ILE A 161 -10.33 -22.80 -2.83
C ILE A 161 -10.20 -23.70 -4.07
N PHE A 162 -10.30 -23.10 -5.26
CA PHE A 162 -10.23 -23.87 -6.50
C PHE A 162 -8.82 -24.33 -6.89
N THR A 163 -7.79 -23.73 -6.31
CA THR A 163 -6.40 -24.20 -6.48
C THR A 163 -6.03 -25.36 -5.56
N ILE A 164 -6.78 -25.60 -4.47
CA ILE A 164 -6.48 -26.65 -3.47
C ILE A 164 -6.25 -28.04 -4.09
N PRO A 165 -7.06 -28.54 -5.05
CA PRO A 165 -6.85 -29.86 -5.62
C PRO A 165 -5.51 -30.05 -6.34
N ASN A 166 -4.92 -28.95 -6.82
CA ASN A 166 -3.66 -28.95 -7.56
C ASN A 166 -2.43 -28.68 -6.67
N MET A 167 -2.64 -28.44 -5.38
CA MET A 167 -1.57 -28.15 -4.43
C MET A 167 -0.79 -29.39 -4.05
N LYS A 168 0.54 -29.29 -4.11
CA LYS A 168 1.48 -30.33 -3.69
C LYS A 168 2.40 -29.79 -2.60
N ILE A 169 2.30 -30.37 -1.39
CA ILE A 169 3.09 -29.94 -0.22
C ILE A 169 4.60 -30.13 -0.47
N GLU A 170 4.98 -31.12 -1.29
CA GLU A 170 6.37 -31.38 -1.68
C GLU A 170 7.08 -30.15 -2.28
N ARG A 171 6.33 -29.22 -2.87
CA ARG A 171 6.86 -28.00 -3.48
C ARG A 171 7.37 -26.94 -2.48
N VAL A 172 7.14 -27.14 -1.19
CA VAL A 172 7.74 -26.33 -0.12
C VAL A 172 9.23 -26.66 0.07
N PHE A 173 9.68 -27.79 -0.43
CA PHE A 173 11.07 -28.20 -0.27
C PHE A 173 11.94 -27.77 -1.47
N PRO A 174 13.18 -27.29 -1.20
CA PRO A 174 13.83 -27.12 0.10
C PRO A 174 13.23 -25.94 0.89
N VAL A 175 13.09 -26.10 2.22
CA VAL A 175 12.38 -25.12 3.08
C VAL A 175 13.01 -23.73 3.05
N LEU A 176 14.33 -23.63 2.81
CA LEU A 176 15.07 -22.37 2.72
C LEU A 176 15.19 -21.83 1.27
N GLY A 177 14.53 -22.45 0.29
CA GLY A 177 14.52 -21.99 -1.08
C GLY A 177 15.91 -21.78 -1.67
N TYR A 178 16.21 -20.55 -2.09
CA TYR A 178 17.54 -20.18 -2.61
C TYR A 178 18.61 -19.99 -1.52
N GLY A 179 18.24 -20.01 -0.24
CA GLY A 179 19.15 -19.86 0.87
C GLY A 179 18.64 -18.91 1.97
N VAL A 180 19.36 -18.91 3.09
CA VAL A 180 19.01 -18.06 4.26
C VAL A 180 19.10 -16.57 3.91
N LYS A 181 20.12 -16.18 3.14
CA LYS A 181 20.34 -14.80 2.74
C LYS A 181 19.17 -14.29 1.88
N GLU A 182 18.77 -15.06 0.88
CA GLU A 182 17.71 -14.72 -0.06
C GLU A 182 16.36 -14.69 0.66
N THR A 183 16.11 -15.62 1.57
CA THR A 183 14.85 -15.71 2.31
C THR A 183 14.67 -14.60 3.34
N PHE A 184 15.72 -14.20 4.07
CA PHE A 184 15.58 -13.26 5.19
C PHE A 184 16.19 -11.88 4.90
N LEU A 185 17.36 -11.79 4.25
CA LEU A 185 18.02 -10.51 4.02
C LEU A 185 17.49 -9.85 2.74
N THR A 186 17.55 -10.52 1.61
CA THR A 186 16.98 -10.01 0.36
C THR A 186 15.45 -9.98 0.42
N GLY A 187 14.85 -11.01 1.01
CA GLY A 187 13.39 -11.14 1.19
C GLY A 187 12.74 -10.11 2.12
N ILE A 188 13.52 -9.27 2.83
CA ILE A 188 12.97 -8.12 3.57
C ILE A 188 12.25 -7.14 2.64
N THR A 189 12.67 -7.07 1.38
CA THR A 189 12.05 -6.20 0.36
C THR A 189 10.60 -6.57 0.10
N ASN A 190 10.22 -7.82 0.29
CA ASN A 190 8.84 -8.31 0.14
C ASN A 190 7.88 -7.73 1.20
N THR A 191 8.38 -6.99 2.20
CA THR A 191 7.55 -6.18 3.11
C THR A 191 6.70 -5.15 2.35
N PHE A 192 7.05 -4.85 1.09
CA PHE A 192 6.21 -4.09 0.17
C PHE A 192 4.76 -4.63 0.07
N ALA A 193 4.54 -5.91 0.27
CA ALA A 193 3.19 -6.50 0.32
C ALA A 193 2.24 -5.78 1.31
N PHE A 194 2.81 -5.09 2.29
CA PHE A 194 2.11 -4.28 3.30
C PHE A 194 2.17 -2.77 3.00
N ASN A 195 2.33 -2.36 1.75
CA ASN A 195 2.44 -0.94 1.37
C ASN A 195 1.25 -0.07 1.79
N GLY A 196 0.08 -0.67 2.02
CA GLY A 196 -1.05 0.01 2.65
C GLY A 196 -0.73 0.63 4.02
N LEU A 197 0.30 0.15 4.73
CA LEU A 197 0.80 0.76 5.95
C LEU A 197 1.31 2.20 5.74
N PHE A 198 1.69 2.57 4.52
CA PHE A 198 2.02 3.95 4.20
C PHE A 198 0.87 4.92 4.47
N LEU A 199 -0.37 4.50 4.24
CA LEU A 199 -1.54 5.34 4.50
C LEU A 199 -1.75 5.62 6.00
N VAL A 200 -1.21 4.79 6.88
CA VAL A 200 -1.30 4.96 8.34
C VAL A 200 -0.75 6.31 8.77
N PHE A 201 0.29 6.82 8.10
CA PHE A 201 0.89 8.12 8.38
C PHE A 201 -0.05 9.30 8.12
N PHE A 202 -1.07 9.14 7.27
CA PHE A 202 -1.99 10.20 6.85
C PHE A 202 -3.43 9.99 7.34
N LEU A 203 -3.76 8.78 7.81
CA LEU A 203 -5.15 8.38 8.03
C LEU A 203 -5.75 8.93 9.32
N ARG A 204 -4.95 9.11 10.35
CA ARG A 204 -5.45 9.41 11.71
C ARG A 204 -6.27 10.69 11.82
N PRO A 205 -5.89 11.84 11.25
CA PRO A 205 -6.71 13.04 11.32
C PRO A 205 -8.10 12.89 10.67
N LEU A 206 -8.25 11.88 9.81
CA LEU A 206 -9.50 11.59 9.10
C LEU A 206 -10.49 10.75 9.92
N LEU A 207 -10.07 10.12 11.02
CA LEU A 207 -10.92 9.21 11.79
C LEU A 207 -11.92 9.93 12.70
N TYR A 208 -13.15 9.39 12.78
CA TYR A 208 -14.12 9.78 13.80
C TYR A 208 -13.65 9.39 15.22
N GLN A 209 -13.19 8.16 15.37
CA GLN A 209 -12.78 7.59 16.65
C GLN A 209 -11.29 7.26 16.63
N THR A 210 -10.49 8.21 17.07
CA THR A 210 -9.03 8.05 17.12
C THR A 210 -8.58 6.93 18.06
N GLY A 211 -9.35 6.59 19.09
CA GLY A 211 -9.04 5.49 20.02
C GLY A 211 -9.06 4.10 19.39
N LYS A 212 -9.81 3.89 18.30
CA LYS A 212 -9.87 2.60 17.58
C LYS A 212 -8.76 2.38 16.57
N PHE A 213 -7.88 3.36 16.39
CA PHE A 213 -6.89 3.30 15.32
C PHE A 213 -5.93 2.12 15.41
N LYS A 214 -5.48 1.75 16.61
CA LYS A 214 -4.67 0.54 16.81
C LYS A 214 -5.37 -0.70 16.23
N ASN A 215 -6.65 -0.86 16.56
CA ASN A 215 -7.44 -1.99 16.09
C ASN A 215 -7.62 -1.97 14.58
N ILE A 216 -7.82 -0.79 13.97
CA ILE A 216 -7.91 -0.63 12.50
C ILE A 216 -6.64 -1.13 11.83
N VAL A 217 -5.47 -0.69 12.28
CA VAL A 217 -4.19 -1.07 11.68
C VAL A 217 -3.91 -2.57 11.88
N VAL A 218 -4.10 -3.09 13.09
CA VAL A 218 -3.89 -4.52 13.38
C VAL A 218 -4.83 -5.39 12.55
N THR A 219 -6.13 -5.05 12.48
CA THR A 219 -7.10 -5.80 11.67
C THR A 219 -6.71 -5.79 10.19
N SER A 220 -6.27 -4.63 9.68
CA SER A 220 -5.83 -4.54 8.28
C SER A 220 -4.61 -5.42 8.00
N ILE A 221 -3.61 -5.46 8.89
CA ILE A 221 -2.45 -6.33 8.73
C ILE A 221 -2.85 -7.81 8.77
N VAL A 222 -3.69 -8.20 9.74
CA VAL A 222 -4.14 -9.60 9.86
C VAL A 222 -4.84 -10.04 8.58
N ILE A 223 -5.80 -9.26 8.09
CA ILE A 223 -6.53 -9.57 6.85
C ILE A 223 -5.55 -9.63 5.68
N THR A 224 -4.71 -8.63 5.49
CA THR A 224 -3.70 -8.61 4.42
C THR A 224 -2.80 -9.84 4.48
N SER A 225 -2.30 -10.23 5.68
CA SER A 225 -1.44 -11.39 5.87
C SER A 225 -2.10 -12.70 5.44
N ILE A 226 -3.37 -12.89 5.81
CA ILE A 226 -4.13 -14.09 5.39
C ILE A 226 -4.22 -14.14 3.86
N PHE A 227 -4.56 -13.02 3.21
CA PHE A 227 -4.71 -12.97 1.76
C PHE A 227 -3.39 -13.11 1.01
N ILE A 228 -2.27 -12.57 1.53
CA ILE A 228 -0.94 -12.80 0.97
C ILE A 228 -0.58 -14.28 1.07
N LEU A 229 -0.78 -14.90 2.24
CA LEU A 229 -0.50 -16.34 2.43
C LEU A 229 -1.35 -17.21 1.49
N CYS A 230 -2.62 -16.87 1.29
CA CYS A 230 -3.48 -17.56 0.33
C CYS A 230 -2.97 -17.39 -1.11
N ALA A 231 -2.62 -16.17 -1.53
CA ALA A 231 -2.17 -15.90 -2.89
C ALA A 231 -0.81 -16.54 -3.20
N VAL A 232 0.17 -16.40 -2.29
CA VAL A 232 1.50 -17.03 -2.42
C VAL A 232 1.37 -18.55 -2.33
N GLY A 233 0.53 -19.06 -1.42
CA GLY A 233 0.27 -20.49 -1.29
C GLY A 233 -0.38 -21.08 -2.54
N ALA A 234 -1.40 -20.41 -3.09
CA ALA A 234 -2.03 -20.84 -4.34
C ALA A 234 -1.02 -20.96 -5.47
N LEU A 235 -0.14 -19.96 -5.62
CA LEU A 235 0.83 -19.95 -6.70
C LEU A 235 1.98 -20.94 -6.48
N SER A 236 2.58 -20.94 -5.28
CA SER A 236 3.77 -21.78 -4.99
C SER A 236 3.48 -23.26 -4.86
N LEU A 237 2.29 -23.62 -4.35
CA LEU A 237 1.91 -25.03 -4.15
C LEU A 237 1.21 -25.64 -5.36
N ALA A 238 0.45 -24.84 -6.14
CA ALA A 238 -0.26 -25.35 -7.31
C ALA A 238 0.63 -25.49 -8.54
N PHE A 239 1.69 -24.69 -8.66
CA PHE A 239 2.57 -24.69 -9.83
C PHE A 239 4.04 -24.83 -9.43
N PRO A 240 4.88 -25.50 -10.25
CA PRO A 240 6.34 -25.43 -10.09
C PRO A 240 6.81 -23.97 -10.14
N PHE A 241 7.73 -23.57 -9.28
CA PHE A 241 8.18 -22.18 -9.17
C PHE A 241 8.73 -21.60 -10.49
N ILE A 242 9.34 -22.42 -11.35
CA ILE A 242 9.85 -22.02 -12.65
C ILE A 242 8.72 -21.52 -13.57
N PHE A 243 7.55 -22.13 -13.53
CA PHE A 243 6.38 -21.67 -14.28
C PHE A 243 5.83 -20.35 -13.76
N SER A 244 5.84 -20.17 -12.43
CA SER A 244 5.36 -18.94 -11.80
C SER A 244 6.16 -17.71 -12.23
N ILE A 245 7.45 -17.87 -12.52
CA ILE A 245 8.38 -16.80 -12.90
C ILE A 245 8.16 -16.32 -14.33
N GLN A 246 7.72 -17.20 -15.22
CA GLN A 246 7.63 -16.91 -16.67
C GLN A 246 6.32 -16.25 -17.09
N GLU A 247 5.27 -16.35 -16.29
CA GLU A 247 3.95 -15.83 -16.62
C GLU A 247 3.83 -14.32 -16.37
N ILE A 248 3.14 -13.62 -17.27
CA ILE A 248 2.94 -12.16 -17.18
C ILE A 248 1.91 -11.83 -16.07
N SER A 249 0.92 -12.70 -15.89
CA SER A 249 -0.11 -12.57 -14.86
C SER A 249 -0.39 -13.94 -14.24
N PRO A 250 0.39 -14.36 -13.23
CA PRO A 250 0.31 -15.72 -12.69
C PRO A 250 -1.06 -16.07 -12.11
N ILE A 251 -1.73 -15.14 -11.45
CA ILE A 251 -3.07 -15.37 -10.87
C ILE A 251 -4.10 -15.59 -11.98
N TYR A 252 -4.05 -14.82 -13.05
CA TYR A 252 -4.92 -15.03 -14.21
C TYR A 252 -4.69 -16.41 -14.85
N PHE A 253 -3.41 -16.82 -14.99
CA PHE A 253 -3.05 -18.14 -15.49
C PHE A 253 -3.62 -19.27 -14.62
N ILE A 254 -3.54 -19.14 -13.29
CA ILE A 254 -4.15 -20.09 -12.35
C ILE A 254 -5.64 -20.23 -12.66
N ILE A 255 -6.37 -19.12 -12.74
CA ILE A 255 -7.82 -19.11 -12.89
C ILE A 255 -8.25 -19.69 -14.24
N ARG A 256 -7.51 -19.38 -15.30
CA ARG A 256 -7.77 -19.92 -16.64
C ARG A 256 -7.61 -21.44 -16.72
N ASN A 257 -6.73 -22.02 -15.92
CA ASN A 257 -6.49 -23.47 -15.88
C ASN A 257 -7.36 -24.22 -14.89
N ILE A 258 -8.30 -23.52 -14.21
CA ILE A 258 -9.27 -24.18 -13.32
C ILE A 258 -10.46 -24.64 -14.17
N GLU A 259 -10.65 -25.94 -14.27
CA GLU A 259 -11.81 -26.54 -14.90
C GLU A 259 -12.98 -26.61 -13.93
N PHE A 260 -14.06 -25.89 -14.19
CA PHE A 260 -15.27 -25.83 -13.39
C PHE A 260 -16.41 -26.66 -14.01
N GLY A 261 -16.25 -27.92 -14.21
CA GLY A 261 -17.29 -28.74 -14.80
C GLY A 261 -17.82 -28.19 -16.12
N LYS A 262 -19.01 -28.62 -16.54
CA LYS A 262 -19.61 -28.18 -17.82
C LYS A 262 -20.30 -26.81 -17.75
N PHE A 263 -20.55 -26.24 -16.54
CA PHE A 263 -21.35 -25.04 -16.38
C PHE A 263 -20.53 -23.74 -16.33
N PHE A 264 -19.30 -23.77 -15.86
CA PHE A 264 -18.45 -22.58 -15.71
C PHE A 264 -17.23 -22.69 -16.62
N GLN A 265 -17.41 -22.35 -17.88
CA GLN A 265 -16.36 -22.49 -18.89
C GLN A 265 -15.34 -21.32 -18.88
N ARG A 266 -15.65 -20.18 -18.25
CA ARG A 266 -14.80 -18.98 -18.23
C ARG A 266 -14.82 -18.25 -16.89
N PRO A 267 -14.29 -18.86 -15.80
CA PRO A 267 -14.22 -18.22 -14.50
C PRO A 267 -13.30 -16.98 -14.50
N GLU A 268 -12.35 -16.93 -15.43
CA GLU A 268 -11.43 -15.81 -15.61
C GLU A 268 -12.14 -14.48 -15.93
N ALA A 269 -13.29 -14.50 -16.59
CA ALA A 269 -14.05 -13.29 -16.91
C ALA A 269 -14.61 -12.59 -15.66
N LEU A 270 -15.15 -13.36 -14.70
CA LEU A 270 -15.64 -12.81 -13.43
C LEU A 270 -14.49 -12.26 -12.57
N PHE A 271 -13.37 -12.98 -12.52
CA PHE A 271 -12.18 -12.52 -11.83
C PHE A 271 -11.68 -11.20 -12.43
N MET A 272 -11.66 -11.08 -13.75
CA MET A 272 -11.23 -9.86 -14.43
C MET A 272 -12.08 -8.66 -14.10
N LEU A 273 -13.42 -8.81 -14.07
CA LEU A 273 -14.30 -7.72 -13.64
C LEU A 273 -13.97 -7.25 -12.22
N THR A 274 -13.78 -8.20 -11.30
CA THR A 274 -13.43 -7.89 -9.91
C THR A 274 -12.09 -7.18 -9.82
N TRP A 275 -11.12 -7.61 -10.61
CA TRP A 275 -9.79 -7.01 -10.66
C TRP A 275 -9.83 -5.57 -11.22
N ILE A 276 -10.56 -5.35 -12.32
CA ILE A 276 -10.79 -4.00 -12.89
C ILE A 276 -11.35 -3.04 -11.84
N PHE A 277 -12.41 -3.45 -11.12
CA PHE A 277 -12.98 -2.62 -10.04
C PHE A 277 -12.00 -2.40 -8.89
N GLY A 278 -11.21 -3.42 -8.53
CA GLY A 278 -10.13 -3.31 -7.56
C GLY A 278 -9.11 -2.24 -7.95
N VAL A 279 -8.61 -2.29 -9.18
CA VAL A 279 -7.63 -1.32 -9.71
C VAL A 279 -8.21 0.10 -9.75
N MET A 280 -9.46 0.28 -10.19
CA MET A 280 -10.13 1.58 -10.16
C MET A 280 -10.21 2.13 -8.74
N SER A 281 -10.57 1.29 -7.76
CA SER A 281 -10.64 1.68 -6.35
C SER A 281 -9.27 2.02 -5.78
N TYR A 282 -8.24 1.26 -6.11
CA TYR A 282 -6.86 1.52 -5.73
C TYR A 282 -6.40 2.90 -6.24
N LEU A 283 -6.54 3.16 -7.54
CA LEU A 283 -6.15 4.44 -8.15
C LEU A 283 -6.89 5.62 -7.51
N ASN A 284 -8.18 5.45 -7.25
CA ASN A 284 -8.99 6.48 -6.58
C ASN A 284 -8.48 6.78 -5.17
N CYS A 285 -8.09 5.75 -4.41
CA CYS A 285 -7.52 5.92 -3.07
C CYS A 285 -6.18 6.65 -3.11
N ILE A 286 -5.28 6.25 -4.00
CA ILE A 286 -3.96 6.87 -4.11
C ILE A 286 -4.10 8.33 -4.54
N LEU A 287 -4.88 8.61 -5.57
CA LEU A 287 -5.11 9.99 -6.02
C LEU A 287 -5.74 10.86 -4.92
N PHE A 288 -6.68 10.32 -4.14
CA PHE A 288 -7.24 11.02 -2.99
C PHE A 288 -6.18 11.41 -1.95
N VAL A 289 -5.24 10.50 -1.64
CA VAL A 289 -4.15 10.77 -0.68
C VAL A 289 -3.18 11.81 -1.26
N VAL A 290 -2.80 11.70 -2.52
CA VAL A 290 -1.95 12.68 -3.21
C VAL A 290 -2.58 14.07 -3.18
N LEU A 291 -3.86 14.19 -3.54
CA LEU A 291 -4.58 15.47 -3.50
C LEU A 291 -4.69 16.03 -2.07
N LYS A 292 -4.82 15.15 -1.05
CA LYS A 292 -4.79 15.58 0.35
C LYS A 292 -3.43 16.12 0.74
N ILE A 293 -2.33 15.44 0.41
CA ILE A 293 -0.96 15.91 0.68
C ILE A 293 -0.74 17.26 0.01
N PHE A 294 -1.04 17.37 -1.27
CA PHE A 294 -0.90 18.62 -2.03
C PHE A 294 -1.67 19.78 -1.39
N LYS A 295 -2.90 19.53 -0.96
CA LYS A 295 -3.69 20.53 -0.23
C LYS A 295 -3.01 20.99 1.05
N ASP A 296 -2.45 20.05 1.83
CA ASP A 296 -1.82 20.32 3.12
C ASP A 296 -0.47 21.07 2.94
N LEU A 297 0.17 20.94 1.76
CA LEU A 297 1.39 21.68 1.40
C LEU A 297 1.08 23.11 0.90
N THR A 298 0.10 23.25 -0.01
CA THR A 298 -0.16 24.48 -0.76
C THR A 298 -1.28 25.34 -0.17
N ASN A 299 -2.08 24.77 0.78
CA ASN A 299 -3.28 25.40 1.34
C ASN A 299 -4.36 25.80 0.30
N VAL A 300 -4.40 25.13 -0.85
CA VAL A 300 -5.41 25.33 -1.89
C VAL A 300 -6.79 24.97 -1.35
N LYS A 301 -7.76 25.88 -1.54
CA LYS A 301 -9.13 25.70 -1.01
C LYS A 301 -9.93 24.65 -1.76
N ASN A 302 -9.81 24.59 -3.09
CA ASN A 302 -10.59 23.69 -3.92
C ASN A 302 -9.70 22.66 -4.65
N ILE A 303 -9.59 21.46 -4.07
CA ILE A 303 -8.79 20.36 -4.62
C ILE A 303 -9.50 19.57 -5.72
N LYS A 304 -10.82 19.75 -5.90
CA LYS A 304 -11.58 18.98 -6.89
C LYS A 304 -11.09 19.22 -8.31
N ASN A 305 -10.77 20.46 -8.64
CA ASN A 305 -10.28 20.84 -9.95
C ASN A 305 -8.86 20.33 -10.24
N LEU A 306 -8.14 19.88 -9.20
CA LEU A 306 -6.80 19.31 -9.34
C LEU A 306 -6.82 17.82 -9.67
N SER A 307 -7.99 17.16 -9.59
CA SER A 307 -8.08 15.73 -9.93
C SER A 307 -7.62 15.45 -11.36
N LEU A 308 -8.04 16.27 -12.32
CA LEU A 308 -7.65 16.13 -13.72
C LEU A 308 -6.15 16.38 -13.97
N PRO A 309 -5.53 17.49 -13.52
CA PRO A 309 -4.08 17.66 -13.65
C PRO A 309 -3.24 16.52 -13.06
N PHE A 310 -3.61 16.01 -11.88
CA PHE A 310 -2.88 14.92 -11.27
C PHE A 310 -3.09 13.57 -11.99
N THR A 311 -4.26 13.31 -12.56
CA THR A 311 -4.45 12.15 -13.44
C THR A 311 -3.64 12.26 -14.73
N CYS A 312 -3.48 13.46 -15.29
CA CYS A 312 -2.59 13.70 -16.43
C CYS A 312 -1.12 13.44 -16.07
N LEU A 313 -0.68 13.77 -14.85
CA LEU A 313 0.66 13.43 -14.37
C LEU A 313 0.85 11.91 -14.26
N ILE A 314 -0.14 11.20 -13.71
CA ILE A 314 -0.10 9.73 -13.66
C ILE A 314 -0.01 9.15 -15.08
N LEU A 315 -0.80 9.67 -16.03
CA LEU A 315 -0.75 9.24 -17.42
C LEU A 315 0.63 9.45 -18.03
N PHE A 316 1.19 10.64 -17.84
CA PHE A 316 2.51 10.98 -18.37
C PHE A 316 3.58 10.02 -17.84
N VAL A 317 3.63 9.79 -16.53
CA VAL A 317 4.59 8.86 -15.92
C VAL A 317 4.34 7.42 -16.38
N ALA A 318 3.07 6.99 -16.52
CA ALA A 318 2.73 5.65 -17.00
C ALA A 318 3.13 5.41 -18.46
N LEU A 319 3.27 6.45 -19.28
CA LEU A 319 3.70 6.37 -20.67
C LEU A 319 5.23 6.41 -20.85
N LEU A 320 6.01 6.72 -19.82
CA LEU A 320 7.48 6.76 -19.90
C LEU A 320 8.12 5.41 -20.24
N PRO A 321 7.71 4.28 -19.63
CA PRO A 321 8.30 2.98 -19.96
C PRO A 321 7.94 2.57 -21.39
N LYS A 322 8.94 2.13 -22.16
CA LYS A 322 8.78 1.74 -23.58
C LYS A 322 8.32 0.30 -23.75
N ASP A 323 8.74 -0.57 -22.85
CA ASP A 323 8.50 -2.02 -22.94
C ASP A 323 8.28 -2.65 -21.55
N MET A 324 7.88 -3.92 -21.55
CA MET A 324 7.64 -4.69 -20.32
C MET A 324 8.89 -4.88 -19.46
N ALA A 325 10.08 -4.89 -20.05
CA ALA A 325 11.32 -5.04 -19.30
C ALA A 325 11.59 -3.79 -18.44
N GLN A 326 11.35 -2.61 -19.02
CA GLN A 326 11.45 -1.34 -18.27
C GLN A 326 10.38 -1.24 -17.18
N ILE A 327 9.16 -1.71 -17.44
CA ILE A 327 8.09 -1.72 -16.43
C ILE A 327 8.50 -2.61 -15.25
N ARG A 328 8.96 -3.83 -15.50
CA ARG A 328 9.43 -4.75 -14.45
C ARG A 328 10.60 -4.17 -13.65
N TRP A 329 11.56 -3.55 -14.34
CA TRP A 329 12.66 -2.88 -13.66
C TRP A 329 12.19 -1.75 -12.76
N LEU A 330 11.25 -0.90 -13.21
CA LEU A 330 10.67 0.17 -12.40
C LEU A 330 9.88 -0.40 -11.21
N GLU A 331 9.09 -1.45 -11.42
CA GLU A 331 8.40 -2.15 -10.33
C GLU A 331 9.39 -2.65 -9.27
N ASP A 332 10.45 -3.30 -9.70
CA ASP A 332 11.49 -3.78 -8.79
C ASP A 332 12.14 -2.66 -8.00
N VAL A 333 12.45 -1.53 -8.64
CA VAL A 333 13.02 -0.36 -7.95
C VAL A 333 12.03 0.21 -6.93
N ILE A 334 10.80 0.48 -7.35
CA ILE A 334 9.78 1.09 -6.49
C ILE A 334 9.38 0.14 -5.35
N TYR A 335 9.14 -1.14 -5.65
CA TYR A 335 8.66 -2.10 -4.67
C TYR A 335 9.76 -2.52 -3.69
N LYS A 336 10.96 -2.79 -4.17
CA LYS A 336 12.06 -3.28 -3.35
C LYS A 336 12.79 -2.17 -2.59
N TYR A 337 12.98 -0.99 -3.20
CA TYR A 337 13.83 0.05 -2.62
C TYR A 337 13.05 1.29 -2.19
N ASP A 338 12.26 1.90 -3.06
CA ASP A 338 11.59 3.17 -2.73
C ASP A 338 10.60 3.02 -1.59
N THR A 339 9.83 1.93 -1.55
CA THR A 339 8.87 1.67 -0.47
C THR A 339 9.59 1.52 0.87
N ILE A 340 10.67 0.75 0.93
CA ILE A 340 11.42 0.56 2.17
C ILE A 340 12.05 1.87 2.60
N ILE A 341 12.72 2.57 1.69
CA ILE A 341 13.44 3.81 2.01
C ILE A 341 12.45 4.90 2.43
N ILE A 342 11.41 5.15 1.63
CA ILE A 342 10.49 6.27 1.86
C ILE A 342 9.50 5.92 2.97
N ALA A 343 8.75 4.83 2.83
CA ALA A 343 7.66 4.52 3.75
C ALA A 343 8.13 4.03 5.10
N PHE A 344 9.19 3.21 5.15
CA PHE A 344 9.58 2.55 6.39
C PHE A 344 10.84 3.12 7.03
N VAL A 345 11.76 3.73 6.28
CA VAL A 345 12.97 4.31 6.86
C VAL A 345 12.80 5.81 7.08
N ILE A 346 12.57 6.61 6.03
CA ILE A 346 12.57 8.08 6.14
C ILE A 346 11.46 8.56 7.09
N LEU A 347 10.22 8.07 6.91
CA LEU A 347 9.10 8.52 7.75
C LEU A 347 9.24 8.07 9.21
N VAL A 348 9.81 6.88 9.45
CA VAL A 348 10.10 6.43 10.81
C VAL A 348 11.21 7.27 11.46
N ILE A 349 12.27 7.61 10.72
CA ILE A 349 13.33 8.51 11.20
C ILE A 349 12.73 9.87 11.61
N VAL A 350 11.87 10.45 10.79
CA VAL A 350 11.19 11.72 11.11
C VAL A 350 10.40 11.60 12.42
N LEU A 351 9.68 10.50 12.63
CA LEU A 351 8.94 10.24 13.86
C LEU A 351 9.87 10.11 15.07
N VAL A 352 10.96 9.38 14.95
CA VAL A 352 11.95 9.20 16.02
C VAL A 352 12.55 10.56 16.43
N LEU A 353 13.03 11.33 15.44
CA LEU A 353 13.63 12.64 15.70
C LEU A 353 12.64 13.63 16.32
N ALA A 354 11.38 13.63 15.88
CA ALA A 354 10.34 14.47 16.44
C ALA A 354 10.03 14.08 17.90
N ASN A 355 10.02 12.79 18.23
CA ASN A 355 9.84 12.31 19.60
C ASN A 355 11.02 12.69 20.52
N ILE A 356 12.26 12.60 20.02
CA ILE A 356 13.46 13.05 20.73
C ILE A 356 13.35 14.56 21.03
N LYS A 357 13.05 15.37 20.01
CA LYS A 357 12.85 16.83 20.17
C LYS A 357 11.77 17.16 21.20
N TYR A 358 10.65 16.44 21.16
CA TYR A 358 9.57 16.58 22.13
C TYR A 358 10.05 16.29 23.57
N PHE A 359 10.80 15.21 23.75
CA PHE A 359 11.33 14.80 25.05
C PHE A 359 12.30 15.83 25.64
N ILE A 360 13.26 16.33 24.82
CA ILE A 360 14.22 17.35 25.24
C ILE A 360 13.51 18.64 25.66
N LYS A 361 12.53 19.10 24.85
CA LYS A 361 11.78 20.31 25.17
C LYS A 361 11.03 20.22 26.51
N HIS A 362 10.39 19.09 26.80
CA HIS A 362 9.64 18.90 28.03
C HIS A 362 10.53 18.68 29.25
N LYS A 363 11.72 18.08 29.07
CA LYS A 363 12.71 17.96 30.14
C LYS A 363 13.22 19.33 30.58
N ASN A 364 13.52 20.20 29.63
CA ASN A 364 14.00 21.56 29.90
C ASN A 364 12.94 22.42 30.57
N THR A 365 11.66 22.28 30.20
CA THR A 365 10.55 22.98 30.85
C THR A 365 10.37 22.55 32.32
N LYS A 366 10.44 21.25 32.62
CA LYS A 366 10.37 20.73 33.98
C LYS A 366 11.58 21.18 34.84
N MET A 367 12.77 21.23 34.25
CA MET A 367 13.98 21.69 34.94
C MET A 367 13.92 23.18 35.21
N GLY A 368 13.36 24.00 34.31
CA GLY A 368 13.15 25.43 34.48
C GLY A 368 12.13 25.77 35.57
N VAL A 369 11.05 24.98 35.73
CA VAL A 369 10.05 25.11 36.79
C VAL A 369 10.68 24.78 38.16
N ASN A 370 11.42 23.64 38.26
CA ASN A 370 12.12 23.26 39.50
C ASN A 370 13.18 24.28 39.94
N LEU A 371 13.82 24.98 39.00
CA LEU A 371 14.80 26.03 39.34
C LEU A 371 14.11 27.34 39.80
N ARG A 372 12.92 27.65 39.28
CA ARG A 372 12.10 28.77 39.77
C ARG A 372 11.57 28.54 41.19
N ASP A 373 11.03 27.35 41.47
CA ASP A 373 10.55 27.00 42.81
C ASP A 373 11.67 26.98 43.83
N ARG A 374 12.87 26.51 43.50
CA ARG A 374 14.04 26.57 44.37
C ARG A 374 14.55 28.01 44.65
N LYS A 375 14.39 28.93 43.68
CA LYS A 375 14.73 30.35 43.88
C LYS A 375 13.69 31.06 44.75
N SER A 376 12.40 30.78 44.59
CA SER A 376 11.33 31.39 45.38
C SER A 376 11.42 30.95 46.85
N THR A 377 11.78 29.69 47.11
CA THR A 377 11.95 29.17 48.49
C THR A 377 13.17 29.78 49.21
N ARG A 378 14.24 30.14 48.44
CA ARG A 378 15.42 30.81 49.02
C ARG A 378 15.27 32.32 49.25
N LEU A 379 14.27 32.94 48.68
CA LEU A 379 13.98 34.38 48.85
C LEU A 379 12.98 34.61 49.99
N ASN A 380 12.30 33.58 50.48
CA ASN A 380 11.32 33.63 51.57
C ASN A 380 11.86 32.98 52.88
N SER A 381 13.13 32.62 52.94
CA SER A 381 13.90 32.24 54.12
C SER A 381 14.97 33.29 54.43
#